data_82100ded7d037850ff1ff1223c5221bc
#
_entry.id   82100ded7d037850ff1ff1223c5221bc
#
_cell.length_a   1.000
_cell.length_b   1.000
_cell.length_c   1.000
_cell.angle_alpha   90.00
_cell.angle_beta   90.00
_cell.angle_gamma   90.00
#
_symmetry.space_group_name_H-M   'P 1'
#
loop_
_entity.id
_entity.type
_entity.pdbx_description
1 polymer ?
#
loop_
_entity_poly.entity_id
_entity_poly.type
_entity_poly.pdbx_seq_one_letter_code
_entity_poly.pdbx_strand_id
1 'polypeptide(L)'
;MPGYGKPDLLYSLRVYAANSSSHWQKTELRMLSSLSQVKEPFCEVNTHIDPYLIEYFGSNTPPASHYLLHSAPGWDSNFRPVPVLLVHGAGLDATSFTNLWNMGHVGLQQQLVELGYRVFAITFSHPHGDNYIQAQQLADAVQQVCSRCGVQKVDLVVHSKGGIAARIYLSSLISPAFRGDVRRLIMLGVPNLGNDFAFRFPSISYMIYLAGGNGVIAWDRLYCWGSPIDVTLRSIYTGGAFPGQSQILYRWDEQIPLDIPQQDWWTTYYGGKGFMSHSRGIDAALADGGYLIEHLERRGLEPDIELSVLGGTSCLFGMIPLPGGAESDGVVFLDSVFNTEAMVKRGARLKEKQALPLNHIELLYHPQAARWVHQQLSDGY
;
A
#
# COMPACT_ATOMS: atom_id res chain seq x y z
N MET A 1 -0.08 43.52 -12.63
CA MET A 1 -0.95 42.84 -11.64
C MET A 1 -0.11 41.84 -10.89
N PRO A 2 0.01 41.88 -9.56
CA PRO A 2 0.86 40.99 -8.80
C PRO A 2 0.21 39.60 -8.81
N GLY A 3 1.04 38.57 -9.10
CA GLY A 3 0.62 37.18 -9.13
C GLY A 3 0.15 36.72 -7.75
N TYR A 4 -1.05 36.21 -7.69
CA TYR A 4 -1.53 35.44 -6.54
C TYR A 4 -0.72 34.14 -6.46
N GLY A 5 0.21 34.10 -5.50
CA GLY A 5 0.88 32.87 -5.11
C GLY A 5 -0.17 31.84 -4.68
N LYS A 6 -0.05 30.60 -5.20
CA LYS A 6 -0.84 29.47 -4.70
C LYS A 6 -0.68 29.41 -3.18
N PRO A 7 -1.78 29.25 -2.41
CA PRO A 7 -1.64 29.05 -0.98
C PRO A 7 -0.84 27.77 -0.75
N ASP A 8 0.23 27.87 0.02
CA ASP A 8 1.19 26.81 0.32
C ASP A 8 0.56 25.77 1.29
N LEU A 9 -0.49 25.07 0.85
CA LEU A 9 -1.01 23.89 1.56
C LEU A 9 0.05 22.77 1.63
N LEU A 10 0.97 22.75 0.65
CA LEU A 10 2.16 21.88 0.69
C LEU A 10 3.11 22.24 1.83
N TYR A 11 3.15 23.51 2.26
CA TYR A 11 3.98 23.93 3.38
C TYR A 11 3.44 23.43 4.72
N SER A 12 2.13 23.37 4.89
CA SER A 12 1.53 22.82 6.12
C SER A 12 1.69 21.30 6.23
N LEU A 13 1.67 20.56 5.12
CA LEU A 13 1.98 19.12 5.11
C LEU A 13 3.49 18.86 5.31
N ARG A 14 4.38 19.74 4.84
CA ARG A 14 5.83 19.64 5.05
C ARG A 14 6.26 19.83 6.52
N VAL A 15 5.51 20.59 7.31
CA VAL A 15 5.82 20.82 8.73
C VAL A 15 5.55 19.56 9.58
N TYR A 16 4.74 18.62 9.11
CA TYR A 16 4.41 17.38 9.84
C TYR A 16 5.46 16.26 9.71
N ALA A 17 6.43 16.37 8.80
CA ALA A 17 7.44 15.33 8.56
C ALA A 17 8.64 15.33 9.54
N ALA A 18 8.70 16.24 10.51
CA ALA A 18 9.95 16.59 11.17
C ALA A 18 10.41 15.70 12.33
N ASN A 19 9.78 14.54 12.64
CA ASN A 19 10.20 13.75 13.82
C ASN A 19 10.08 12.21 13.65
N SER A 20 10.16 11.65 12.46
CA SER A 20 10.05 10.20 12.23
C SER A 20 11.29 9.39 12.65
N SER A 21 12.44 10.04 12.84
CA SER A 21 13.72 9.37 13.16
C SER A 21 13.77 8.69 14.53
N SER A 22 12.91 9.07 15.48
CA SER A 22 12.98 8.60 16.88
C SER A 22 12.44 7.19 17.11
N HIS A 23 11.72 6.60 16.15
CA HIS A 23 11.04 5.32 16.33
C HIS A 23 11.83 4.12 15.78
N TRP A 24 12.87 4.35 15.00
CA TRP A 24 13.72 3.31 14.44
C TRP A 24 15.12 3.36 15.05
N GLN A 25 15.56 2.25 15.63
CA GLN A 25 16.92 2.13 16.19
C GLN A 25 17.98 2.13 15.09
N LYS A 26 17.64 1.57 13.92
CA LYS A 26 18.54 1.49 12.78
C LYS A 26 17.76 1.55 11.47
N THR A 27 18.27 2.30 10.50
CA THR A 27 17.78 2.32 9.12
C THR A 27 18.95 2.10 8.17
N GLU A 28 18.78 1.25 7.17
CA GLU A 28 19.82 0.89 6.22
C GLU A 28 19.31 0.93 4.80
N LEU A 29 20.08 1.57 3.93
CA LEU A 29 19.86 1.50 2.50
C LEU A 29 20.31 0.14 1.98
N ARG A 30 19.44 -0.53 1.24
CA ARG A 30 19.71 -1.80 0.56
C ARG A 30 19.61 -1.61 -0.94
N MET A 31 20.39 -2.38 -1.70
CA MET A 31 20.44 -2.27 -3.15
C MET A 31 20.40 -3.65 -3.79
N LEU A 32 19.50 -3.84 -4.76
CA LEU A 32 19.36 -5.06 -5.56
C LEU A 32 19.97 -4.84 -6.94
N SER A 33 21.05 -5.56 -7.24
CA SER A 33 21.72 -5.47 -8.54
C SER A 33 20.81 -5.90 -9.70
N SER A 34 19.89 -6.83 -9.47
CA SER A 34 18.90 -7.28 -10.45
C SER A 34 18.00 -6.17 -10.96
N LEU A 35 17.80 -5.11 -10.17
CA LEU A 35 16.94 -3.96 -10.49
C LEU A 35 17.73 -2.71 -10.92
N SER A 36 19.05 -2.79 -11.07
CA SER A 36 19.92 -1.63 -11.31
C SER A 36 19.61 -0.86 -12.61
N GLN A 37 19.01 -1.51 -13.59
CA GLN A 37 18.63 -0.90 -14.88
C GLN A 37 17.15 -0.54 -14.96
N VAL A 38 16.38 -0.86 -13.91
CA VAL A 38 14.93 -0.56 -13.89
C VAL A 38 14.72 0.88 -13.46
N LYS A 39 13.85 1.58 -14.18
CA LYS A 39 13.44 2.95 -13.87
C LYS A 39 11.93 3.01 -13.70
N GLU A 40 11.50 3.59 -12.62
CA GLU A 40 10.09 3.92 -12.38
C GLU A 40 9.89 5.43 -12.49
N PRO A 41 8.84 5.89 -13.18
CA PRO A 41 8.56 7.31 -13.28
C PRO A 41 8.02 7.85 -11.95
N PHE A 42 8.47 9.05 -11.56
CA PHE A 42 7.92 9.82 -10.46
C PHE A 42 7.22 11.06 -10.98
N CYS A 43 6.22 11.53 -10.26
CA CYS A 43 5.66 12.87 -10.42
C CYS A 43 5.75 13.62 -9.09
N GLU A 44 5.40 14.90 -9.10
CA GLU A 44 5.56 15.78 -7.94
C GLU A 44 4.85 15.31 -6.65
N VAL A 45 3.77 14.54 -6.81
CA VAL A 45 2.93 14.12 -5.67
C VAL A 45 3.30 12.75 -5.08
N ASN A 46 4.13 11.97 -5.75
CA ASN A 46 4.53 10.64 -5.25
C ASN A 46 6.03 10.50 -4.96
N THR A 47 6.76 11.61 -4.91
CA THR A 47 8.13 11.63 -4.39
C THR A 47 8.12 11.45 -2.86
N HIS A 48 9.20 10.91 -2.32
CA HIS A 48 9.40 10.93 -0.87
C HIS A 48 9.49 12.39 -0.38
N ILE A 49 8.79 12.70 0.69
CA ILE A 49 8.73 14.05 1.28
C ILE A 49 9.35 14.10 2.69
N ASP A 50 9.49 12.95 3.36
CA ASP A 50 10.10 12.88 4.68
C ASP A 50 11.63 13.10 4.57
N PRO A 51 12.19 14.16 5.18
CA PRO A 51 13.62 14.43 5.14
C PRO A 51 14.48 13.27 5.65
N TYR A 52 13.99 12.52 6.64
CA TYR A 52 14.66 11.35 7.17
C TYR A 52 14.82 10.25 6.10
N LEU A 53 13.77 9.93 5.37
CA LEU A 53 13.82 8.93 4.29
C LEU A 53 14.70 9.41 3.13
N ILE A 54 14.58 10.71 2.76
CA ILE A 54 15.38 11.31 1.70
C ILE A 54 16.88 11.27 2.03
N GLU A 55 17.25 11.51 3.29
CA GLU A 55 18.64 11.41 3.75
C GLU A 55 19.19 9.99 3.55
N TYR A 56 18.44 8.96 3.97
CA TYR A 56 18.87 7.57 3.83
C TYR A 56 18.88 7.08 2.37
N PHE A 57 17.91 7.47 1.56
CA PHE A 57 17.89 7.15 0.14
C PHE A 57 18.93 7.94 -0.68
N GLY A 58 19.34 9.09 -0.20
CA GLY A 58 20.14 10.07 -0.96
C GLY A 58 19.36 10.79 -2.07
N SER A 59 18.03 10.59 -2.14
CA SER A 59 17.14 11.15 -3.17
C SER A 59 15.69 11.10 -2.71
N ASN A 60 14.87 12.03 -3.19
CA ASN A 60 13.41 11.96 -3.06
C ASN A 60 12.74 11.08 -4.15
N THR A 61 13.52 10.64 -5.14
CA THR A 61 13.12 9.74 -6.24
C THR A 61 14.15 8.62 -6.38
N PRO A 62 14.29 7.73 -5.36
CA PRO A 62 15.33 6.72 -5.36
C PRO A 62 15.15 5.70 -6.50
N PRO A 63 16.25 5.11 -7.00
CA PRO A 63 16.19 4.07 -8.02
C PRO A 63 15.37 2.85 -7.57
N ALA A 64 14.72 2.17 -8.49
CA ALA A 64 13.96 0.95 -8.25
C ALA A 64 14.78 -0.18 -7.57
N SER A 65 16.10 -0.13 -7.71
CA SER A 65 17.01 -1.08 -7.04
C SER A 65 17.17 -0.83 -5.53
N HIS A 66 16.69 0.28 -5.00
CA HIS A 66 16.89 0.68 -3.61
C HIS A 66 15.65 0.38 -2.76
N TYR A 67 15.86 0.10 -1.48
CA TYR A 67 14.82 0.14 -0.46
C TYR A 67 15.48 0.41 0.91
N LEU A 68 14.71 0.84 1.90
CA LEU A 68 15.20 0.98 3.27
C LEU A 68 14.70 -0.18 4.13
N LEU A 69 15.60 -0.76 4.91
CA LEU A 69 15.26 -1.72 5.96
C LEU A 69 15.42 -1.06 7.31
N HIS A 70 14.32 -0.97 8.05
CA HIS A 70 14.24 -0.38 9.38
C HIS A 70 14.23 -1.47 10.45
N SER A 71 14.97 -1.27 11.53
CA SER A 71 14.96 -2.13 12.73
C SER A 71 14.45 -1.32 13.91
N ALA A 72 13.40 -1.79 14.56
CA ALA A 72 12.82 -1.13 15.74
C ALA A 72 13.71 -1.32 17.00
N PRO A 73 13.56 -0.50 18.05
CA PRO A 73 14.21 -0.76 19.34
C PRO A 73 13.92 -2.19 19.82
N GLY A 74 14.95 -2.87 20.33
CA GLY A 74 14.83 -4.24 20.81
C GLY A 74 14.83 -5.33 19.74
N TRP A 75 15.09 -5.00 18.47
CA TRP A 75 15.12 -5.99 17.38
C TRP A 75 16.13 -7.14 17.63
N ASP A 76 17.18 -6.91 18.42
CA ASP A 76 18.27 -7.84 18.76
C ASP A 76 18.14 -8.48 20.14
N SER A 77 17.26 -7.97 20.98
CA SER A 77 17.16 -8.33 22.40
C SER A 77 15.76 -8.76 22.86
N ASN A 78 14.70 -8.40 22.14
CA ASN A 78 13.35 -8.82 22.48
C ASN A 78 13.19 -10.34 22.42
N PHE A 79 12.32 -10.88 23.29
CA PHE A 79 12.28 -12.31 23.62
C PHE A 79 11.48 -13.18 22.63
N ARG A 80 10.63 -12.59 21.78
CA ARG A 80 9.87 -13.36 20.79
C ARG A 80 10.81 -13.89 19.69
N PRO A 81 10.85 -15.22 19.46
CA PRO A 81 11.92 -15.81 18.62
C PRO A 81 11.74 -15.51 17.14
N VAL A 82 10.51 -15.36 16.64
CA VAL A 82 10.25 -15.08 15.21
C VAL A 82 10.11 -13.58 15.01
N PRO A 83 10.95 -12.96 14.17
CA PRO A 83 10.85 -11.54 13.87
C PRO A 83 9.64 -11.24 13.00
N VAL A 84 9.12 -10.03 13.15
CA VAL A 84 7.99 -9.48 12.39
C VAL A 84 8.51 -8.44 11.41
N LEU A 85 8.17 -8.57 10.13
CA LEU A 85 8.45 -7.57 9.09
C LEU A 85 7.15 -6.88 8.67
N LEU A 86 7.08 -5.58 8.90
CA LEU A 86 5.94 -4.72 8.54
C LEU A 86 6.11 -4.21 7.10
N VAL A 87 5.04 -4.29 6.31
CA VAL A 87 5.04 -3.90 4.88
C VAL A 87 3.92 -2.89 4.63
N HIS A 88 4.30 -1.68 4.27
CA HIS A 88 3.36 -0.57 4.09
C HIS A 88 2.53 -0.63 2.81
N GLY A 89 1.43 0.14 2.78
CA GLY A 89 0.53 0.30 1.64
C GLY A 89 0.97 1.38 0.64
N ALA A 90 0.07 1.67 -0.30
CA ALA A 90 0.29 2.70 -1.32
C ALA A 90 0.40 4.10 -0.73
N GLY A 91 1.33 4.90 -1.23
CA GLY A 91 1.53 6.28 -0.78
C GLY A 91 2.06 6.42 0.65
N LEU A 92 2.44 5.31 1.27
CA LEU A 92 2.96 5.22 2.62
C LEU A 92 4.43 4.76 2.62
N ASP A 93 5.00 4.66 3.81
CA ASP A 93 6.33 4.16 4.11
C ASP A 93 6.36 3.53 5.52
N ALA A 94 7.52 3.12 6.02
CA ALA A 94 7.66 2.49 7.33
C ALA A 94 7.20 3.39 8.50
N THR A 95 7.19 4.71 8.35
CA THR A 95 6.74 5.64 9.41
C THR A 95 5.24 5.54 9.66
N SER A 96 4.48 4.99 8.72
CA SER A 96 3.05 4.75 8.88
C SER A 96 2.70 3.78 10.01
N PHE A 97 3.64 2.92 10.41
CA PHE A 97 3.47 2.01 11.55
C PHE A 97 3.90 2.61 12.88
N THR A 98 4.31 3.86 12.91
CA THR A 98 4.74 4.60 14.11
C THR A 98 3.72 5.69 14.45
N ASN A 99 4.12 6.94 14.40
CA ASN A 99 3.23 8.08 14.59
C ASN A 99 2.80 8.63 13.22
N LEU A 100 1.84 7.95 12.58
CA LEU A 100 1.38 8.30 11.23
C LEU A 100 1.00 9.79 11.15
N TRP A 101 1.57 10.49 10.16
CA TRP A 101 1.38 11.92 9.92
C TRP A 101 1.61 12.83 11.14
N ASN A 102 2.36 12.35 12.12
CA ASN A 102 2.65 13.10 13.36
C ASN A 102 1.39 13.48 14.18
N MET A 103 0.34 12.65 14.09
CA MET A 103 -0.94 12.92 14.76
C MET A 103 -0.98 12.48 16.23
N GLY A 104 0.15 12.04 16.81
CA GLY A 104 0.25 11.60 18.19
C GLY A 104 -0.23 10.18 18.45
N HIS A 105 -0.37 9.36 17.42
CA HIS A 105 -0.74 7.94 17.56
C HIS A 105 0.44 7.08 18.00
N VAL A 106 0.15 6.07 18.83
CA VAL A 106 1.06 4.95 19.08
C VAL A 106 0.81 3.90 17.99
N GLY A 107 1.73 3.80 17.03
CA GLY A 107 1.57 2.92 15.89
C GLY A 107 1.75 1.44 16.20
N LEU A 108 1.42 0.60 15.24
CA LEU A 108 1.50 -0.86 15.37
C LEU A 108 2.93 -1.32 15.72
N GLN A 109 3.96 -0.69 15.16
CA GLN A 109 5.37 -1.00 15.44
C GLN A 109 5.66 -0.87 16.95
N GLN A 110 5.28 0.25 17.57
CA GLN A 110 5.53 0.52 18.98
C GLN A 110 4.77 -0.48 19.87
N GLN A 111 3.50 -0.73 19.56
CA GLN A 111 2.67 -1.69 20.30
C GLN A 111 3.24 -3.11 20.23
N LEU A 112 3.76 -3.55 19.09
CA LEU A 112 4.40 -4.87 18.97
C LEU A 112 5.74 -4.94 19.70
N VAL A 113 6.54 -3.86 19.68
CA VAL A 113 7.80 -3.79 20.45
C VAL A 113 7.54 -3.94 21.95
N GLU A 114 6.53 -3.25 22.49
CA GLU A 114 6.12 -3.37 23.89
C GLU A 114 5.68 -4.79 24.28
N LEU A 115 5.12 -5.53 23.31
CA LEU A 115 4.73 -6.94 23.48
C LEU A 115 5.90 -7.93 23.31
N GLY A 116 7.13 -7.40 23.14
CA GLY A 116 8.36 -8.18 23.08
C GLY A 116 8.67 -8.79 21.72
N TYR A 117 8.08 -8.29 20.61
CA TYR A 117 8.41 -8.70 19.26
C TYR A 117 9.69 -8.03 18.76
N ARG A 118 10.43 -8.75 17.93
CA ARG A 118 11.58 -8.24 17.15
C ARG A 118 11.03 -7.67 15.86
N VAL A 119 10.82 -6.34 15.80
CA VAL A 119 10.08 -5.68 14.73
C VAL A 119 11.04 -5.04 13.73
N PHE A 120 10.75 -5.26 12.46
CA PHE A 120 11.38 -4.63 11.31
C PHE A 120 10.30 -4.01 10.41
N ALA A 121 10.71 -3.09 9.53
CA ALA A 121 9.84 -2.59 8.47
C ALA A 121 10.64 -2.32 7.20
N ILE A 122 9.96 -2.37 6.06
CA ILE A 122 10.51 -1.95 4.78
C ILE A 122 9.94 -0.60 4.38
N THR A 123 10.75 0.27 3.75
CA THR A 123 10.27 1.38 2.91
C THR A 123 10.72 1.10 1.47
N PHE A 124 9.75 0.93 0.58
CA PHE A 124 10.01 0.72 -0.84
C PHE A 124 10.57 1.98 -1.51
N SER A 125 11.33 1.81 -2.60
CA SER A 125 11.87 2.93 -3.38
C SER A 125 10.78 3.87 -3.89
N HIS A 126 9.67 3.32 -4.34
CA HIS A 126 8.57 4.08 -4.92
C HIS A 126 7.27 3.79 -4.16
N PRO A 127 6.60 4.80 -3.54
CA PRO A 127 5.40 4.59 -2.72
C PRO A 127 4.23 3.97 -3.49
N HIS A 128 4.14 4.21 -4.81
CA HIS A 128 3.12 3.65 -5.72
C HIS A 128 3.74 2.74 -6.79
N GLY A 129 4.94 2.21 -6.54
CA GLY A 129 5.74 1.47 -7.50
C GLY A 129 5.11 0.15 -7.95
N ASP A 130 5.71 -0.40 -8.99
CA ASP A 130 5.36 -1.70 -9.55
C ASP A 130 5.42 -2.80 -8.48
N ASN A 131 4.39 -3.62 -8.39
CA ASN A 131 4.26 -4.63 -7.34
C ASN A 131 5.27 -5.79 -7.50
N TYR A 132 5.74 -6.09 -8.71
CA TYR A 132 6.79 -7.09 -8.92
C TYR A 132 8.16 -6.58 -8.44
N ILE A 133 8.44 -5.29 -8.65
CA ILE A 133 9.65 -4.63 -8.11
C ILE A 133 9.60 -4.66 -6.59
N GLN A 134 8.49 -4.23 -6.00
CA GLN A 134 8.30 -4.25 -4.54
C GLN A 134 8.37 -5.67 -3.96
N ALA A 135 7.89 -6.67 -4.68
CA ALA A 135 8.02 -8.07 -4.26
C ALA A 135 9.48 -8.54 -4.24
N GLN A 136 10.32 -8.10 -5.19
CA GLN A 136 11.76 -8.40 -5.17
C GLN A 136 12.47 -7.70 -4.01
N GLN A 137 12.14 -6.44 -3.74
CA GLN A 137 12.66 -5.70 -2.58
C GLN A 137 12.25 -6.39 -1.27
N LEU A 138 10.99 -6.82 -1.16
CA LEU A 138 10.48 -7.56 0.00
C LEU A 138 11.19 -8.91 0.18
N ALA A 139 11.41 -9.65 -0.91
CA ALA A 139 12.11 -10.92 -0.86
C ALA A 139 13.52 -10.77 -0.29
N ASP A 140 14.29 -9.75 -0.69
CA ASP A 140 15.58 -9.46 -0.10
C ASP A 140 15.45 -9.02 1.37
N ALA A 141 14.49 -8.16 1.70
CA ALA A 141 14.25 -7.72 3.07
C ALA A 141 13.98 -8.90 4.02
N VAL A 142 13.15 -9.87 3.61
CA VAL A 142 12.90 -11.12 4.36
C VAL A 142 14.22 -11.86 4.61
N GLN A 143 15.03 -12.06 3.57
CA GLN A 143 16.32 -12.72 3.70
C GLN A 143 17.28 -11.99 4.65
N GLN A 144 17.34 -10.65 4.58
CA GLN A 144 18.15 -9.84 5.48
C GLN A 144 17.71 -9.98 6.94
N VAL A 145 16.40 -9.96 7.20
CA VAL A 145 15.86 -10.14 8.56
C VAL A 145 16.16 -11.54 9.07
N CYS A 146 15.95 -12.60 8.28
CA CYS A 146 16.29 -13.98 8.64
C CYS A 146 17.78 -14.10 9.01
N SER A 147 18.67 -13.61 8.15
CA SER A 147 20.12 -13.66 8.36
C SER A 147 20.53 -12.89 9.62
N ARG A 148 19.99 -11.69 9.82
CA ARG A 148 20.31 -10.80 10.95
C ARG A 148 19.88 -11.38 12.29
N CYS A 149 18.73 -12.03 12.30
CA CYS A 149 18.16 -12.64 13.50
C CYS A 149 18.59 -14.08 13.73
N GLY A 150 19.31 -14.70 12.81
CA GLY A 150 19.72 -16.11 12.89
C GLY A 150 18.54 -17.07 12.84
N VAL A 151 17.49 -16.74 12.10
CA VAL A 151 16.26 -17.54 11.98
C VAL A 151 16.00 -17.96 10.53
N GLN A 152 15.20 -19.00 10.35
CA GLN A 152 14.83 -19.48 9.01
C GLN A 152 13.58 -18.80 8.45
N LYS A 153 12.70 -18.29 9.31
CA LYS A 153 11.40 -17.73 8.91
C LYS A 153 11.10 -16.45 9.66
N VAL A 154 10.36 -15.56 9.00
CA VAL A 154 9.75 -14.36 9.56
C VAL A 154 8.23 -14.46 9.53
N ASP A 155 7.55 -13.59 10.28
CA ASP A 155 6.14 -13.30 10.09
C ASP A 155 5.99 -11.97 9.34
N LEU A 156 5.13 -11.92 8.33
CA LEU A 156 4.79 -10.69 7.60
C LEU A 156 3.49 -10.11 8.16
N VAL A 157 3.50 -8.82 8.47
CA VAL A 157 2.29 -8.02 8.70
C VAL A 157 2.24 -6.97 7.61
N VAL A 158 1.24 -7.09 6.73
CA VAL A 158 1.17 -6.31 5.49
C VAL A 158 -0.08 -5.46 5.46
N HIS A 159 0.04 -4.23 5.02
CA HIS A 159 -1.08 -3.31 4.89
C HIS A 159 -1.37 -3.01 3.42
N SER A 160 -2.65 -3.04 3.04
CA SER A 160 -3.12 -2.53 1.75
C SER A 160 -2.33 -3.10 0.55
N LYS A 161 -1.90 -2.25 -0.39
CA LYS A 161 -1.08 -2.60 -1.56
C LYS A 161 0.16 -3.44 -1.22
N GLY A 162 0.77 -3.23 -0.04
CA GLY A 162 1.93 -4.03 0.40
C GLY A 162 1.65 -5.53 0.49
N GLY A 163 0.38 -5.90 0.73
CA GLY A 163 -0.07 -7.29 0.69
C GLY A 163 -0.02 -7.90 -0.71
N ILE A 164 -0.18 -7.10 -1.76
CA ILE A 164 -0.07 -7.58 -3.16
C ILE A 164 1.39 -7.94 -3.48
N ALA A 165 2.36 -7.09 -3.09
CA ALA A 165 3.78 -7.39 -3.22
C ALA A 165 4.16 -8.69 -2.45
N ALA A 166 3.62 -8.87 -1.23
CA ALA A 166 3.79 -10.08 -0.46
C ALA A 166 3.19 -11.32 -1.18
N ARG A 167 1.97 -11.22 -1.70
CA ARG A 167 1.33 -12.30 -2.46
C ARG A 167 2.14 -12.70 -3.69
N ILE A 168 2.71 -11.75 -4.43
CA ILE A 168 3.58 -12.02 -5.58
C ILE A 168 4.78 -12.87 -5.15
N TYR A 169 5.48 -12.47 -4.08
CA TYR A 169 6.62 -13.21 -3.55
C TYR A 169 6.20 -14.62 -3.08
N LEU A 170 5.17 -14.69 -2.22
CA LEU A 170 4.69 -15.93 -1.62
C LEU A 170 3.99 -16.87 -2.62
N SER A 171 3.72 -16.42 -3.82
CA SER A 171 3.20 -17.20 -4.95
C SER A 171 4.29 -17.63 -5.93
N SER A 172 5.56 -17.33 -5.66
CA SER A 172 6.70 -17.61 -6.56
C SER A 172 6.52 -16.99 -7.97
N LEU A 173 6.03 -15.76 -8.04
CA LEU A 173 5.82 -15.05 -9.31
C LEU A 173 6.99 -14.14 -9.68
N ILE A 174 8.06 -14.12 -8.88
CA ILE A 174 9.30 -13.40 -9.14
C ILE A 174 10.52 -14.33 -9.07
N SER A 175 11.67 -13.82 -9.48
CA SER A 175 12.96 -14.44 -9.25
C SER A 175 13.76 -13.61 -8.24
N PRO A 176 14.29 -14.21 -7.17
CA PRO A 176 14.17 -15.63 -6.82
C PRO A 176 12.74 -16.02 -6.42
N ALA A 177 12.40 -17.29 -6.64
CA ALA A 177 11.15 -17.86 -6.15
C ALA A 177 11.09 -17.85 -4.62
N PHE A 178 9.89 -18.07 -4.06
CA PHE A 178 9.69 -18.15 -2.62
C PHE A 178 10.60 -19.22 -1.98
N ARG A 179 11.29 -18.87 -0.92
CA ARG A 179 12.32 -19.72 -0.27
C ARG A 179 11.81 -20.50 0.93
N GLY A 180 10.50 -20.41 1.24
CA GLY A 180 9.95 -21.01 2.46
C GLY A 180 10.33 -20.25 3.75
N ASP A 181 10.73 -18.99 3.60
CA ASP A 181 11.26 -18.13 4.67
C ASP A 181 10.21 -17.21 5.32
N VAL A 182 8.94 -17.46 5.06
CA VAL A 182 7.81 -16.80 5.74
C VAL A 182 6.95 -17.88 6.39
N ARG A 183 6.58 -17.67 7.65
CA ARG A 183 5.70 -18.56 8.41
C ARG A 183 4.25 -18.11 8.32
N ARG A 184 4.00 -16.84 8.58
CA ARG A 184 2.67 -16.23 8.67
C ARG A 184 2.57 -15.01 7.77
N LEU A 185 1.41 -14.87 7.15
CA LEU A 185 0.99 -13.68 6.42
C LEU A 185 -0.24 -13.09 7.09
N ILE A 186 -0.08 -11.94 7.76
CA ILE A 186 -1.15 -11.21 8.43
C ILE A 186 -1.48 -9.98 7.60
N MET A 187 -2.68 -9.96 7.04
CA MET A 187 -3.13 -8.97 6.08
C MET A 187 -4.10 -7.97 6.72
N LEU A 188 -3.81 -6.67 6.58
CA LEU A 188 -4.62 -5.56 7.10
C LEU A 188 -5.15 -4.76 5.92
N GLY A 189 -6.44 -4.83 5.63
CA GLY A 189 -7.09 -4.07 4.55
C GLY A 189 -6.48 -4.32 3.17
N VAL A 190 -5.96 -5.52 2.89
CA VAL A 190 -5.35 -5.85 1.60
C VAL A 190 -6.43 -6.05 0.54
N PRO A 191 -6.33 -5.40 -0.63
CA PRO A 191 -7.29 -5.59 -1.72
C PRO A 191 -7.04 -6.94 -2.42
N ASN A 192 -7.42 -8.03 -1.78
CA ASN A 192 -7.14 -9.39 -2.25
C ASN A 192 -7.80 -9.72 -3.59
N LEU A 193 -8.98 -9.17 -3.84
CA LEU A 193 -9.64 -9.18 -5.16
C LEU A 193 -9.61 -7.78 -5.79
N GLY A 194 -8.51 -7.04 -5.58
CA GLY A 194 -8.34 -5.71 -6.15
C GLY A 194 -9.35 -4.66 -5.65
N ASN A 195 -9.33 -3.50 -6.27
CA ASN A 195 -10.30 -2.43 -6.05
C ASN A 195 -10.53 -1.60 -7.31
N ASP A 196 -11.53 -0.72 -7.30
CA ASP A 196 -11.80 0.26 -8.34
C ASP A 196 -11.90 1.69 -7.80
N PHE A 197 -11.33 1.94 -6.62
CA PHE A 197 -11.48 3.19 -5.86
C PHE A 197 -11.18 4.45 -6.71
N ALA A 198 -10.08 4.45 -7.47
CA ALA A 198 -9.67 5.59 -8.29
C ALA A 198 -10.69 5.95 -9.39
N PHE A 199 -11.45 4.96 -9.86
CA PHE A 199 -12.47 5.12 -10.89
C PHE A 199 -13.87 5.33 -10.31
N ARG A 200 -14.17 4.70 -9.17
CA ARG A 200 -15.48 4.75 -8.52
C ARG A 200 -15.80 6.09 -7.89
N PHE A 201 -14.78 6.76 -7.35
CA PHE A 201 -14.94 8.04 -6.64
C PHE A 201 -14.17 9.19 -7.30
N PRO A 202 -14.49 9.54 -8.56
CA PRO A 202 -13.76 10.56 -9.30
C PRO A 202 -13.84 11.95 -8.65
N SER A 203 -14.93 12.28 -7.95
CA SER A 203 -15.05 13.53 -7.19
C SER A 203 -14.04 13.64 -6.06
N ILE A 204 -13.77 12.53 -5.36
CA ILE A 204 -12.74 12.49 -4.30
C ILE A 204 -11.35 12.63 -4.92
N SER A 205 -11.06 11.88 -5.99
CA SER A 205 -9.82 11.99 -6.74
C SER A 205 -9.58 13.43 -7.24
N TYR A 206 -10.63 14.10 -7.71
CA TYR A 206 -10.59 15.50 -8.13
C TYR A 206 -10.28 16.45 -6.97
N MET A 207 -10.94 16.28 -5.82
CA MET A 207 -10.67 17.10 -4.63
C MET A 207 -9.23 16.89 -4.12
N ILE A 208 -8.73 15.66 -4.09
CA ILE A 208 -7.35 15.34 -3.72
C ILE A 208 -6.37 16.02 -4.69
N TYR A 209 -6.67 15.98 -6.00
CA TYR A 209 -5.86 16.67 -7.01
C TYR A 209 -5.80 18.18 -6.76
N LEU A 210 -6.95 18.82 -6.53
CA LEU A 210 -7.02 20.26 -6.28
C LEU A 210 -6.27 20.66 -5.00
N ALA A 211 -6.30 19.81 -3.98
CA ALA A 211 -5.59 20.02 -2.73
C ALA A 211 -4.06 19.76 -2.84
N GLY A 212 -3.57 19.34 -4.02
CA GLY A 212 -2.16 18.98 -4.21
C GLY A 212 -1.75 17.68 -3.50
N GLY A 213 -2.74 16.86 -3.11
CA GLY A 213 -2.51 15.62 -2.36
C GLY A 213 -1.91 14.50 -3.19
N ASN A 214 -1.42 13.47 -2.51
CA ASN A 214 -0.80 12.28 -3.09
C ASN A 214 -1.86 11.26 -3.52
N GLY A 215 -2.69 11.63 -4.51
CA GLY A 215 -3.81 10.81 -5.00
C GLY A 215 -3.57 10.24 -6.40
N VAL A 216 -4.12 9.05 -6.61
CA VAL A 216 -4.20 8.41 -7.93
C VAL A 216 -5.28 9.08 -8.76
N ILE A 217 -5.01 9.37 -10.02
CA ILE A 217 -5.95 10.01 -10.94
C ILE A 217 -6.27 9.05 -12.09
N ALA A 218 -7.56 8.79 -12.32
CA ALA A 218 -8.06 7.97 -13.41
C ALA A 218 -8.38 8.80 -14.67
N TRP A 219 -7.54 9.79 -15.00
CA TRP A 219 -7.73 10.69 -16.14
C TRP A 219 -6.44 10.87 -16.92
N ASP A 220 -6.58 11.06 -18.23
CA ASP A 220 -5.49 11.51 -19.10
C ASP A 220 -5.44 13.03 -19.15
N ARG A 221 -6.62 13.67 -19.11
CA ARG A 221 -6.79 15.12 -19.15
C ARG A 221 -7.86 15.56 -18.17
N LEU A 222 -7.59 16.69 -17.56
CA LEU A 222 -8.52 17.41 -16.72
C LEU A 222 -8.85 18.75 -17.37
N TYR A 223 -10.10 19.17 -17.34
CA TYR A 223 -10.53 20.46 -17.84
C TYR A 223 -10.81 21.41 -16.68
N CYS A 224 -9.97 22.43 -16.53
CA CYS A 224 -10.19 23.50 -15.56
C CYS A 224 -10.56 24.77 -16.30
N TRP A 225 -11.76 25.30 -16.02
CA TRP A 225 -12.27 26.52 -16.67
C TRP A 225 -12.25 26.45 -18.19
N GLY A 226 -12.55 25.28 -18.75
CA GLY A 226 -12.54 25.03 -20.19
C GLY A 226 -11.16 24.82 -20.82
N SER A 227 -10.09 24.96 -20.05
CA SER A 227 -8.71 24.71 -20.53
C SER A 227 -8.28 23.28 -20.22
N PRO A 228 -7.77 22.51 -21.22
CA PRO A 228 -7.25 21.18 -20.96
C PRO A 228 -5.93 21.26 -20.21
N ILE A 229 -5.81 20.42 -19.16
CA ILE A 229 -4.57 20.18 -18.42
C ILE A 229 -4.17 18.73 -18.64
N ASP A 230 -2.96 18.53 -19.11
CA ASP A 230 -2.36 17.20 -19.23
C ASP A 230 -2.01 16.69 -17.82
N VAL A 231 -2.61 15.55 -17.44
CA VAL A 231 -2.36 14.90 -16.17
C VAL A 231 -1.81 13.48 -16.36
N THR A 232 -1.32 13.16 -17.56
CA THR A 232 -0.85 11.83 -17.95
C THR A 232 0.20 11.29 -16.97
N LEU A 233 1.14 12.12 -16.52
CA LEU A 233 2.17 11.69 -15.56
C LEU A 233 1.58 11.33 -14.19
N ARG A 234 0.49 11.98 -13.78
CA ARG A 234 -0.23 11.67 -12.53
C ARG A 234 -1.29 10.58 -12.70
N SER A 235 -1.48 10.10 -13.90
CA SER A 235 -2.50 9.09 -14.19
C SER A 235 -2.06 7.68 -13.80
N ILE A 236 -3.04 6.77 -13.78
CA ILE A 236 -2.85 5.36 -13.47
C ILE A 236 -2.50 4.52 -14.72
N TYR A 237 -2.48 5.13 -15.91
CA TYR A 237 -2.23 4.45 -17.18
C TYR A 237 -0.74 4.30 -17.47
N THR A 238 -0.43 3.52 -18.52
CA THR A 238 0.95 3.34 -19.02
C THR A 238 1.64 4.70 -19.23
N GLY A 239 2.84 4.82 -18.68
CA GLY A 239 3.61 6.08 -18.70
C GLY A 239 3.30 7.00 -17.52
N GLY A 240 2.26 6.74 -16.74
CA GLY A 240 2.01 7.44 -15.49
C GLY A 240 2.91 6.96 -14.35
N ALA A 241 2.99 7.75 -13.30
CA ALA A 241 3.86 7.49 -12.16
C ALA A 241 3.20 6.64 -11.04
N PHE A 242 2.18 5.85 -11.40
CA PHE A 242 1.43 4.99 -10.46
C PHE A 242 1.30 3.54 -10.97
N PRO A 243 2.41 2.90 -11.41
CA PRO A 243 2.32 1.59 -12.07
C PRO A 243 1.71 0.51 -11.17
N GLY A 244 2.00 0.52 -9.88
CA GLY A 244 1.45 -0.45 -8.95
C GLY A 244 -0.03 -0.27 -8.66
N GLN A 245 -0.62 0.88 -8.97
CA GLN A 245 -2.05 1.12 -8.79
C GLN A 245 -2.89 0.51 -9.92
N SER A 246 -2.42 0.57 -11.17
CA SER A 246 -3.08 -0.13 -12.28
C SER A 246 -3.10 -1.65 -12.05
N GLN A 247 -2.05 -2.18 -11.44
CA GLN A 247 -1.91 -3.61 -11.15
C GLN A 247 -2.86 -4.14 -10.07
N ILE A 248 -3.41 -3.29 -9.19
CA ILE A 248 -4.34 -3.72 -8.14
C ILE A 248 -5.81 -3.47 -8.50
N LEU A 249 -6.07 -3.07 -9.74
CA LEU A 249 -7.44 -2.83 -10.19
C LEU A 249 -8.22 -4.14 -10.36
N TYR A 250 -9.53 -4.05 -10.06
CA TYR A 250 -10.53 -5.05 -10.36
C TYR A 250 -11.88 -4.34 -10.54
N ARG A 251 -12.73 -4.83 -11.44
CA ARG A 251 -14.05 -4.23 -11.68
C ARG A 251 -15.05 -4.72 -10.64
N TRP A 252 -15.64 -3.77 -9.94
CA TRP A 252 -16.66 -4.03 -8.92
C TRP A 252 -18.05 -3.55 -9.33
N ASP A 253 -18.19 -2.89 -10.48
CA ASP A 253 -19.44 -2.29 -10.94
C ASP A 253 -20.55 -3.31 -11.26
N GLU A 254 -20.22 -4.57 -11.53
CA GLU A 254 -21.17 -5.65 -11.72
C GLU A 254 -21.78 -6.13 -10.39
N GLN A 255 -20.99 -6.19 -9.33
CA GLN A 255 -21.41 -6.63 -7.99
C GLN A 255 -21.97 -5.48 -7.16
N ILE A 256 -21.35 -4.32 -7.28
CA ILE A 256 -21.68 -3.11 -6.53
C ILE A 256 -21.90 -1.99 -7.54
N PRO A 257 -23.17 -1.67 -7.85
CA PRO A 257 -23.50 -0.61 -8.81
C PRO A 257 -22.85 0.73 -8.47
N LEU A 258 -22.47 1.46 -9.51
CA LEU A 258 -21.92 2.81 -9.33
C LEU A 258 -23.04 3.77 -8.91
N ASP A 259 -22.88 4.41 -7.75
CA ASP A 259 -23.74 5.53 -7.33
C ASP A 259 -23.12 6.84 -7.86
N ILE A 260 -23.31 7.07 -9.16
CA ILE A 260 -22.74 8.23 -9.85
C ILE A 260 -23.88 9.05 -10.41
N PRO A 261 -24.22 10.20 -9.79
CA PRO A 261 -25.33 11.03 -10.21
C PRO A 261 -25.06 11.82 -11.50
N GLN A 262 -23.83 11.92 -11.96
CA GLN A 262 -23.43 12.70 -13.12
C GLN A 262 -22.82 11.83 -14.22
N GLN A 263 -23.28 12.04 -15.45
CA GLN A 263 -22.76 11.32 -16.62
C GLN A 263 -21.26 11.49 -16.82
N ASP A 264 -20.68 12.62 -16.42
CA ASP A 264 -19.24 12.88 -16.52
C ASP A 264 -18.41 11.87 -15.72
N TRP A 265 -18.90 11.42 -14.58
CA TRP A 265 -18.26 10.39 -13.76
C TRP A 265 -18.32 8.99 -14.39
N TRP A 266 -19.40 8.69 -15.13
CA TRP A 266 -19.51 7.46 -15.91
C TRP A 266 -18.43 7.39 -16.98
N THR A 267 -18.14 8.52 -17.66
CA THR A 267 -17.04 8.58 -18.65
C THR A 267 -15.67 8.36 -18.00
N THR A 268 -15.51 8.74 -16.74
CA THR A 268 -14.28 8.41 -15.99
C THR A 268 -14.11 6.90 -15.82
N TYR A 269 -15.17 6.20 -15.41
CA TYR A 269 -15.13 4.76 -15.19
C TYR A 269 -15.01 3.96 -16.50
N TYR A 270 -15.89 4.21 -17.45
CA TYR A 270 -15.98 3.43 -18.70
C TYR A 270 -15.15 3.99 -19.87
N GLY A 271 -14.55 5.13 -19.70
CA GLY A 271 -13.84 5.84 -20.73
C GLY A 271 -14.70 6.81 -21.54
N GLY A 272 -14.07 7.82 -22.08
CA GLY A 272 -14.69 8.85 -22.92
C GLY A 272 -14.26 10.26 -22.55
N LYS A 273 -14.99 11.23 -23.14
CA LYS A 273 -14.84 12.66 -22.85
C LYS A 273 -16.03 13.13 -22.05
N GLY A 274 -15.78 13.57 -20.83
CA GLY A 274 -16.73 14.27 -20.01
C GLY A 274 -16.52 15.78 -20.07
N PHE A 275 -17.34 16.52 -19.32
CA PHE A 275 -17.20 17.97 -19.19
C PHE A 275 -15.94 18.36 -18.40
N MET A 276 -15.59 17.59 -17.38
CA MET A 276 -14.47 17.86 -16.47
C MET A 276 -13.22 17.01 -16.74
N SER A 277 -13.36 15.87 -17.40
CA SER A 277 -12.26 14.94 -17.56
C SER A 277 -12.34 14.15 -18.88
N HIS A 278 -11.18 13.66 -19.30
CA HIS A 278 -11.05 12.66 -20.34
C HIS A 278 -10.31 11.44 -19.76
N SER A 279 -10.93 10.29 -19.87
CA SER A 279 -10.42 9.03 -19.31
C SER A 279 -10.40 7.94 -20.40
N ARG A 280 -9.43 7.03 -20.32
CA ARG A 280 -9.41 5.80 -21.11
C ARG A 280 -10.26 4.68 -20.53
N GLY A 281 -10.78 4.87 -19.32
CA GLY A 281 -11.59 3.90 -18.59
C GLY A 281 -10.78 2.86 -17.82
N ILE A 282 -11.49 2.14 -16.93
CA ILE A 282 -10.90 1.13 -16.06
C ILE A 282 -10.31 -0.06 -16.84
N ASP A 283 -10.95 -0.47 -17.94
CA ASP A 283 -10.49 -1.60 -18.74
C ASP A 283 -9.10 -1.35 -19.36
N ALA A 284 -8.83 -0.12 -19.81
CA ALA A 284 -7.50 0.25 -20.29
C ALA A 284 -6.45 0.20 -19.18
N ALA A 285 -6.80 0.64 -17.96
CA ALA A 285 -5.90 0.61 -16.83
C ALA A 285 -5.65 -0.82 -16.31
N LEU A 286 -6.67 -1.70 -16.32
CA LEU A 286 -6.53 -3.14 -16.05
C LEU A 286 -5.55 -3.80 -17.03
N ALA A 287 -5.70 -3.52 -18.33
CA ALA A 287 -4.80 -4.03 -19.35
C ALA A 287 -3.35 -3.52 -19.14
N ASP A 288 -3.18 -2.24 -18.84
CA ASP A 288 -1.89 -1.63 -18.51
C ASP A 288 -1.26 -2.27 -17.24
N GLY A 289 -2.07 -2.65 -16.26
CA GLY A 289 -1.66 -3.38 -15.04
C GLY A 289 -1.40 -4.88 -15.25
N GLY A 290 -1.62 -5.39 -16.47
CA GLY A 290 -1.37 -6.78 -16.83
C GLY A 290 -2.28 -7.79 -16.14
N TYR A 291 -3.46 -7.37 -15.67
CA TYR A 291 -4.43 -8.25 -14.98
C TYR A 291 -3.81 -9.02 -13.79
N LEU A 292 -3.00 -8.33 -12.98
CA LEU A 292 -2.24 -8.95 -11.89
C LEU A 292 -3.13 -9.67 -10.89
N ILE A 293 -4.29 -9.11 -10.55
CA ILE A 293 -5.20 -9.73 -9.56
C ILE A 293 -5.66 -11.11 -10.05
N GLU A 294 -6.07 -11.21 -11.31
CA GLU A 294 -6.48 -12.50 -11.90
C GLU A 294 -5.31 -13.49 -11.98
N HIS A 295 -4.08 -13.02 -12.18
CA HIS A 295 -2.89 -13.88 -12.12
C HIS A 295 -2.67 -14.45 -10.72
N LEU A 296 -2.82 -13.62 -9.68
CA LEU A 296 -2.72 -14.04 -8.28
C LEU A 296 -3.83 -15.03 -7.90
N GLU A 297 -5.07 -14.80 -8.38
CA GLU A 297 -6.20 -15.70 -8.15
C GLU A 297 -5.99 -17.08 -8.81
N ARG A 298 -5.34 -17.12 -9.96
CA ARG A 298 -5.00 -18.39 -10.62
C ARG A 298 -3.85 -19.12 -9.92
N ARG A 299 -2.88 -18.37 -9.40
CA ARG A 299 -1.63 -18.97 -8.87
C ARG A 299 -1.78 -19.49 -7.44
N GLY A 300 -2.40 -18.71 -6.55
CA GLY A 300 -2.47 -19.01 -5.10
C GLY A 300 -1.10 -18.90 -4.40
N LEU A 301 -1.10 -19.06 -3.08
CA LEU A 301 0.13 -19.02 -2.28
C LEU A 301 0.84 -20.39 -2.28
N GLU A 302 2.14 -20.38 -2.05
CA GLU A 302 2.90 -21.60 -1.79
C GLU A 302 2.42 -22.28 -0.48
N PRO A 303 2.61 -23.59 -0.32
CA PRO A 303 2.15 -24.33 0.86
C PRO A 303 2.85 -23.88 2.14
N ASP A 304 2.31 -24.33 3.29
CA ASP A 304 2.86 -24.10 4.63
C ASP A 304 2.86 -22.65 5.13
N ILE A 305 2.21 -21.75 4.42
CA ILE A 305 1.95 -20.38 4.87
C ILE A 305 0.62 -20.37 5.64
N GLU A 306 0.64 -19.85 6.87
CA GLU A 306 -0.57 -19.55 7.63
C GLU A 306 -0.98 -18.09 7.38
N LEU A 307 -2.23 -17.88 6.95
CA LEU A 307 -2.71 -16.53 6.67
C LEU A 307 -3.88 -16.13 7.57
N SER A 308 -3.89 -14.87 7.97
CA SER A 308 -4.97 -14.23 8.71
C SER A 308 -5.30 -12.89 8.07
N VAL A 309 -6.59 -12.53 8.04
CA VAL A 309 -7.08 -11.37 7.32
C VAL A 309 -7.94 -10.48 8.21
N LEU A 310 -7.58 -9.21 8.31
CA LEU A 310 -8.35 -8.18 8.99
C LEU A 310 -8.88 -7.18 7.99
N GLY A 311 -10.21 -7.00 7.97
CA GLY A 311 -10.89 -5.95 7.22
C GLY A 311 -11.43 -4.86 8.14
N GLY A 312 -11.47 -3.63 7.63
CA GLY A 312 -12.18 -2.53 8.26
C GLY A 312 -13.59 -2.39 7.67
N THR A 313 -14.52 -1.85 8.46
CA THR A 313 -15.92 -1.62 8.05
C THR A 313 -16.40 -0.18 8.27
N SER A 314 -15.47 0.74 8.58
CA SER A 314 -15.77 2.17 8.75
C SER A 314 -15.34 2.95 7.52
N CYS A 315 -16.29 3.61 6.85
CA CYS A 315 -16.01 4.54 5.74
C CYS A 315 -15.57 5.94 6.20
N LEU A 316 -15.41 6.17 7.50
CA LEU A 316 -14.95 7.47 8.03
C LEU A 316 -13.43 7.56 7.90
N PHE A 317 -12.96 8.47 7.06
CA PHE A 317 -11.55 8.78 6.92
C PHE A 317 -11.28 10.13 7.59
N GLY A 318 -10.60 10.13 8.74
CA GLY A 318 -10.31 11.35 9.49
C GLY A 318 -11.57 12.18 9.83
N MET A 319 -12.71 11.53 10.14
CA MET A 319 -14.04 12.13 10.36
C MET A 319 -14.78 12.54 9.08
N ILE A 320 -14.20 12.38 7.91
CA ILE A 320 -14.88 12.65 6.64
C ILE A 320 -15.56 11.35 6.17
N PRO A 321 -16.88 11.33 5.99
CA PRO A 321 -17.55 10.18 5.42
C PRO A 321 -17.17 10.03 3.94
N LEU A 322 -16.62 8.87 3.59
CA LEU A 322 -16.37 8.51 2.19
C LEU A 322 -17.60 7.75 1.65
N PRO A 323 -18.03 8.04 0.40
CA PRO A 323 -19.13 7.31 -0.19
C PRO A 323 -18.76 5.84 -0.39
N GLY A 324 -19.68 4.93 -0.08
CA GLY A 324 -19.49 3.51 -0.27
C GLY A 324 -20.84 2.83 -0.55
N GLY A 325 -20.90 2.00 -1.58
CA GLY A 325 -22.10 1.23 -1.94
C GLY A 325 -22.18 -0.12 -1.23
N ALA A 326 -21.12 -0.54 -0.54
CA ALA A 326 -21.02 -1.81 0.19
C ALA A 326 -20.12 -1.64 1.41
N GLU A 327 -20.06 -2.67 2.24
CA GLU A 327 -19.23 -2.67 3.44
C GLU A 327 -17.74 -2.54 3.05
N SER A 328 -17.07 -1.52 3.60
CA SER A 328 -15.69 -1.18 3.27
C SER A 328 -15.01 -0.42 4.40
N ASP A 329 -13.68 -0.36 4.36
CA ASP A 329 -12.86 0.50 5.22
C ASP A 329 -12.70 1.94 4.68
N GLY A 330 -13.47 2.28 3.63
CA GLY A 330 -13.41 3.56 2.91
C GLY A 330 -12.50 3.54 1.68
N VAL A 331 -11.67 2.52 1.50
CA VAL A 331 -10.76 2.36 0.36
C VAL A 331 -10.96 1.01 -0.34
N VAL A 332 -11.11 -0.06 0.43
CA VAL A 332 -11.24 -1.43 -0.08
C VAL A 332 -12.53 -2.05 0.43
N PHE A 333 -13.30 -2.69 -0.44
CA PHE A 333 -14.49 -3.44 -0.05
C PHE A 333 -14.12 -4.65 0.82
N LEU A 334 -14.93 -4.93 1.83
CA LEU A 334 -14.71 -6.06 2.72
C LEU A 334 -14.68 -7.39 1.96
N ASP A 335 -15.51 -7.54 0.94
CA ASP A 335 -15.53 -8.72 0.06
C ASP A 335 -14.20 -8.91 -0.67
N SER A 336 -13.55 -7.81 -1.09
CA SER A 336 -12.20 -7.88 -1.65
C SER A 336 -11.18 -8.33 -0.62
N VAL A 337 -11.22 -7.73 0.58
CA VAL A 337 -10.30 -8.09 1.68
C VAL A 337 -10.43 -9.56 2.04
N PHE A 338 -11.66 -10.07 2.11
CA PHE A 338 -11.95 -11.45 2.53
C PHE A 338 -11.82 -12.50 1.42
N ASN A 339 -11.52 -12.10 0.20
CA ASN A 339 -11.27 -13.07 -0.88
C ASN A 339 -9.94 -13.81 -0.67
N THR A 340 -10.01 -15.02 -0.17
CA THR A 340 -8.84 -15.86 0.18
C THR A 340 -8.89 -17.26 -0.41
N GLU A 341 -9.97 -17.63 -1.08
CA GLU A 341 -10.22 -18.98 -1.59
C GLU A 341 -9.10 -19.45 -2.52
N ALA A 342 -8.66 -18.56 -3.41
CA ALA A 342 -7.55 -18.84 -4.32
C ALA A 342 -6.21 -19.03 -3.60
N MET A 343 -5.98 -18.30 -2.52
CA MET A 343 -4.72 -18.33 -1.80
C MET A 343 -4.43 -19.68 -1.17
N VAL A 344 -5.47 -20.38 -0.71
CA VAL A 344 -5.34 -21.67 0.00
C VAL A 344 -5.30 -22.89 -0.90
N LYS A 345 -5.56 -22.73 -2.21
CA LYS A 345 -5.65 -23.83 -3.18
C LYS A 345 -4.42 -24.75 -3.25
N ARG A 346 -3.24 -24.23 -2.89
CA ARG A 346 -1.96 -24.94 -2.99
C ARG A 346 -1.41 -25.43 -1.65
N GLY A 347 -2.19 -25.32 -0.56
CA GLY A 347 -1.79 -25.82 0.75
C GLY A 347 -1.45 -24.75 1.78
N ALA A 348 -1.53 -23.47 1.45
CA ALA A 348 -1.58 -22.42 2.47
C ALA A 348 -2.84 -22.57 3.33
N ARG A 349 -2.80 -22.14 4.59
CA ARG A 349 -3.89 -22.36 5.55
C ARG A 349 -4.47 -21.03 6.01
N LEU A 350 -5.75 -20.83 5.81
CA LEU A 350 -6.48 -19.72 6.40
C LEU A 350 -6.73 -20.05 7.89
N LYS A 351 -6.23 -19.16 8.77
CA LYS A 351 -6.42 -19.23 10.20
C LYS A 351 -7.66 -18.46 10.63
N GLU A 352 -7.76 -17.19 10.21
CA GLU A 352 -8.85 -16.32 10.64
C GLU A 352 -9.14 -15.22 9.61
N LYS A 353 -10.44 -14.85 9.52
CA LYS A 353 -10.92 -13.61 8.92
C LYS A 353 -11.69 -12.84 9.98
N GLN A 354 -11.36 -11.56 10.20
CA GLN A 354 -12.09 -10.70 11.12
C GLN A 354 -12.35 -9.33 10.51
N ALA A 355 -13.54 -8.78 10.76
CA ALA A 355 -13.88 -7.40 10.50
C ALA A 355 -13.88 -6.58 11.80
N LEU A 356 -13.40 -5.34 11.74
CA LEU A 356 -13.47 -4.38 12.83
C LEU A 356 -14.07 -3.05 12.34
N PRO A 357 -14.79 -2.30 13.20
CA PRO A 357 -15.35 -1.00 12.84
C PRO A 357 -14.26 0.09 12.78
N LEU A 358 -13.27 -0.14 11.92
CA LEU A 358 -12.10 0.71 11.70
C LEU A 358 -12.05 1.12 10.22
N ASN A 359 -11.50 2.29 9.93
CA ASN A 359 -11.17 2.68 8.57
C ASN A 359 -9.80 2.15 8.14
N HIS A 360 -9.50 2.32 6.85
CA HIS A 360 -8.28 1.80 6.21
C HIS A 360 -6.98 2.20 6.92
N ILE A 361 -6.92 3.42 7.45
CA ILE A 361 -5.73 3.96 8.13
C ILE A 361 -5.69 3.56 9.62
N GLU A 362 -6.84 3.45 10.27
CA GLU A 362 -6.92 3.00 11.67
C GLU A 362 -6.39 1.59 11.88
N LEU A 363 -6.39 0.76 10.84
CA LEU A 363 -5.77 -0.58 10.86
C LEU A 363 -4.27 -0.55 11.21
N LEU A 364 -3.58 0.61 11.05
CA LEU A 364 -2.14 0.77 11.30
C LEU A 364 -1.79 1.14 12.74
N TYR A 365 -2.75 1.63 13.53
CA TYR A 365 -2.44 2.15 14.87
C TYR A 365 -3.50 1.85 15.93
N HIS A 366 -4.74 1.51 15.53
CA HIS A 366 -5.80 1.32 16.51
C HIS A 366 -5.52 0.11 17.43
N PRO A 367 -5.69 0.23 18.77
CA PRO A 367 -5.35 -0.85 19.70
C PRO A 367 -6.12 -2.17 19.47
N GLN A 368 -7.32 -2.13 18.88
CA GLN A 368 -8.05 -3.35 18.51
C GLN A 368 -7.34 -4.11 17.39
N ALA A 369 -6.85 -3.40 16.36
CA ALA A 369 -6.07 -4.00 15.28
C ALA A 369 -4.76 -4.60 15.81
N ALA A 370 -4.04 -3.86 16.66
CA ALA A 370 -2.80 -4.36 17.27
C ALA A 370 -3.02 -5.60 18.16
N ARG A 371 -4.10 -5.63 18.97
CA ARG A 371 -4.45 -6.82 19.74
C ARG A 371 -4.75 -8.02 18.87
N TRP A 372 -5.50 -7.82 17.79
CA TRP A 372 -5.78 -8.90 16.85
C TRP A 372 -4.50 -9.41 16.17
N VAL A 373 -3.63 -8.51 15.69
CA VAL A 373 -2.32 -8.89 15.15
C VAL A 373 -1.51 -9.67 16.16
N HIS A 374 -1.47 -9.23 17.42
CA HIS A 374 -0.81 -9.96 18.50
C HIS A 374 -1.36 -11.38 18.67
N GLN A 375 -2.68 -11.55 18.65
CA GLN A 375 -3.31 -12.87 18.73
C GLN A 375 -2.88 -13.76 17.56
N GLN A 376 -2.83 -13.21 16.32
CA GLN A 376 -2.40 -13.97 15.16
C GLN A 376 -0.92 -14.37 15.21
N LEU A 377 -0.06 -13.53 15.80
CA LEU A 377 1.38 -13.78 15.96
C LEU A 377 1.70 -14.75 17.10
N SER A 378 0.90 -14.79 18.17
CA SER A 378 1.23 -15.47 19.43
C SER A 378 0.83 -16.94 19.49
N ASP A 379 -0.12 -17.42 18.69
CA ASP A 379 -0.54 -18.82 18.74
C ASP A 379 0.57 -19.75 18.26
N GLY A 380 0.90 -20.74 19.09
CA GLY A 380 1.88 -21.77 18.78
C GLY A 380 3.23 -21.62 19.49
N TYR A 381 3.26 -20.85 20.59
CA TYR A 381 4.35 -20.85 21.58
C TYR A 381 3.92 -21.51 22.86
#